data_603724f295adcb567f105661f8219e46
#
_entry.id   603724f295adcb567f105661f8219e46
#
_cell.length_a   1.000
_cell.length_b   1.000
_cell.length_c   1.000
_cell.angle_alpha   90.00
_cell.angle_beta   90.00
_cell.angle_gamma   90.00
#
_symmetry.space_group_name_H-M   'P 1'
#
loop_
_entity.id
_entity.type
_entity.pdbx_description
1 polymer ?
#
loop_
_entity_poly.entity_id
_entity_poly.type
_entity_poly.pdbx_seq_one_letter_code
_entity_poly.pdbx_strand_id
1 'polypeptide(L)'
;MNQNAPKETTAEASKEQVGSTRQGAVRIALVVLCLCFALAVLGRGLSESFTVFLKPISEDLGWDRAQAVSIYSLTWLISGLTAPLVGRLFDHSGPRIVYALGLLLLGSAFLIASHAQALWQFQLSIGICVGIGVAFIGNVPNSILLGRWFGPRLPTAMAVVYSAMGGGVLALLPASQLLIDHLGWRETYQVYGLAALALLVPLLLLPWRLFAAGSPHVAKKSDPDFVDNGWTLVSAMRHHAFWALFSTFFFTAVGMYAIAAQIVAYLIDAGFPPLQAATAWGFSGVVLVFGMLGVSALDGLIGRRPSVLLSYAISILGIVLLWLLQYYPNVVLLTGFVVCFGSMMGSRGPLITATAMKIFRGKRVGTIFGTISIGSGLGSAFGSWSGGLIHDATHGYDLLLVFALASVVLGMIPFLVVPALRE
;
A
#
# COMPACT_ATOMS: atom_id res chain seq x y z
N MET A 1 -69.41 6.13 12.26
CA MET A 1 -68.77 7.03 11.31
C MET A 1 -67.28 6.97 11.55
N ASN A 2 -66.58 6.55 10.51
CA ASN A 2 -65.22 6.02 10.52
C ASN A 2 -64.15 7.16 10.49
N GLN A 3 -63.41 7.37 11.57
CA GLN A 3 -62.33 8.40 11.67
C GLN A 3 -60.90 7.82 11.62
N ASN A 4 -60.69 6.60 11.10
CA ASN A 4 -59.39 5.93 11.15
C ASN A 4 -58.64 5.76 9.80
N ALA A 5 -59.07 6.40 8.71
CA ALA A 5 -58.51 6.15 7.37
C ALA A 5 -57.31 7.00 6.90
N PRO A 6 -56.84 8.13 7.53
CA PRO A 6 -55.71 8.90 7.00
C PRO A 6 -54.34 8.60 7.61
N LYS A 7 -54.22 7.80 8.70
CA LYS A 7 -52.94 7.59 9.40
C LYS A 7 -52.09 6.47 8.81
N GLU A 8 -52.68 5.46 8.17
CA GLU A 8 -51.92 4.33 7.58
C GLU A 8 -51.20 4.70 6.27
N THR A 9 -51.86 5.49 5.42
CA THR A 9 -51.28 5.94 4.12
C THR A 9 -50.06 6.86 4.30
N THR A 10 -50.04 7.69 5.35
CA THR A 10 -48.85 8.54 5.65
C THR A 10 -47.71 7.76 6.26
N ALA A 11 -47.95 6.66 6.97
CA ALA A 11 -46.90 5.80 7.53
C ALA A 11 -46.29 4.91 6.46
N GLU A 12 -47.05 4.43 5.48
CA GLU A 12 -46.53 3.65 4.34
C GLU A 12 -45.71 4.52 3.36
N ALA A 13 -46.24 5.70 3.01
CA ALA A 13 -45.50 6.67 2.18
C ALA A 13 -44.17 7.11 2.85
N SER A 14 -44.15 7.27 4.17
CA SER A 14 -42.93 7.56 4.94
C SER A 14 -41.93 6.38 4.93
N LYS A 15 -42.41 5.14 5.02
CA LYS A 15 -41.55 3.94 4.92
C LYS A 15 -40.97 3.74 3.52
N GLU A 16 -41.75 3.97 2.47
CA GLU A 16 -41.27 3.91 1.09
C GLU A 16 -40.26 5.00 0.79
N GLN A 17 -40.48 6.22 1.26
CA GLN A 17 -39.52 7.32 1.09
C GLN A 17 -38.20 7.06 1.85
N VAL A 18 -38.25 6.52 3.05
CA VAL A 18 -37.07 6.09 3.82
C VAL A 18 -36.36 4.93 3.14
N GLY A 19 -37.11 3.98 2.57
CA GLY A 19 -36.58 2.86 1.82
C GLY A 19 -35.83 3.30 0.55
N SER A 20 -36.40 4.19 -0.25
CA SER A 20 -35.79 4.71 -1.48
C SER A 20 -34.57 5.56 -1.20
N THR A 21 -34.57 6.38 -0.16
CA THR A 21 -33.43 7.19 0.27
C THR A 21 -32.28 6.30 0.75
N ARG A 22 -32.56 5.20 1.43
CA ARG A 22 -31.58 4.22 1.90
C ARG A 22 -30.94 3.43 0.75
N GLN A 23 -31.71 3.01 -0.25
CA GLN A 23 -31.21 2.35 -1.45
C GLN A 23 -30.31 3.27 -2.27
N GLY A 24 -30.69 4.54 -2.42
CA GLY A 24 -29.86 5.55 -3.09
C GLY A 24 -28.50 5.74 -2.40
N ALA A 25 -28.48 5.86 -1.07
CA ALA A 25 -27.24 6.00 -0.29
C ALA A 25 -26.32 4.77 -0.42
N VAL A 26 -26.88 3.56 -0.44
CA VAL A 26 -26.09 2.31 -0.64
C VAL A 26 -25.46 2.26 -2.02
N ARG A 27 -26.19 2.64 -3.07
CA ARG A 27 -25.65 2.69 -4.44
C ARG A 27 -24.48 3.67 -4.54
N ILE A 28 -24.61 4.86 -3.98
CA ILE A 28 -23.53 5.86 -3.98
C ILE A 28 -22.31 5.33 -3.19
N ALA A 29 -22.53 4.71 -2.02
CA ALA A 29 -21.44 4.12 -1.24
C ALA A 29 -20.67 3.04 -2.02
N LEU A 30 -21.38 2.19 -2.78
CA LEU A 30 -20.74 1.19 -3.65
C LEU A 30 -19.95 1.83 -4.79
N VAL A 31 -20.47 2.88 -5.44
CA VAL A 31 -19.73 3.61 -6.48
C VAL A 31 -18.47 4.24 -5.91
N VAL A 32 -18.54 4.85 -4.72
CA VAL A 32 -17.38 5.41 -4.01
C VAL A 32 -16.36 4.31 -3.67
N LEU A 33 -16.81 3.14 -3.24
CA LEU A 33 -15.93 1.99 -2.98
C LEU A 33 -15.23 1.52 -4.25
N CYS A 34 -15.96 1.38 -5.36
CA CYS A 34 -15.40 1.00 -6.66
C CYS A 34 -14.38 2.04 -7.17
N LEU A 35 -14.66 3.33 -6.98
CA LEU A 35 -13.72 4.40 -7.32
C LEU A 35 -12.43 4.30 -6.50
N CYS A 36 -12.54 4.20 -5.17
CA CYS A 36 -11.37 4.04 -4.30
C CYS A 36 -10.59 2.76 -4.62
N PHE A 37 -11.27 1.66 -4.95
CA PHE A 37 -10.67 0.41 -5.40
C PHE A 37 -9.89 0.61 -6.70
N ALA A 38 -10.47 1.22 -7.72
CA ALA A 38 -9.81 1.46 -9.01
C ALA A 38 -8.58 2.37 -8.87
N LEU A 39 -8.68 3.44 -8.07
CA LEU A 39 -7.55 4.33 -7.78
C LEU A 39 -6.44 3.61 -7.00
N ALA A 40 -6.79 2.72 -6.07
CA ALA A 40 -5.81 1.91 -5.35
C ALA A 40 -5.10 0.90 -6.25
N VAL A 41 -5.83 0.23 -7.17
CA VAL A 41 -5.26 -0.65 -8.23
C VAL A 41 -4.25 0.13 -9.05
N LEU A 42 -4.65 1.29 -9.54
CA LEU A 42 -3.80 2.12 -10.40
C LEU A 42 -2.55 2.60 -9.65
N GLY A 43 -2.72 3.21 -8.48
CA GLY A 43 -1.62 3.78 -7.70
C GLY A 43 -0.59 2.72 -7.29
N ARG A 44 -1.05 1.58 -6.79
CA ARG A 44 -0.15 0.49 -6.39
C ARG A 44 0.51 -0.15 -7.59
N GLY A 45 -0.26 -0.47 -8.62
CA GLY A 45 0.27 -1.10 -9.82
C GLY A 45 1.33 -0.24 -10.51
N LEU A 46 1.09 1.06 -10.68
CA LEU A 46 2.05 1.98 -11.28
C LEU A 46 3.33 2.15 -10.44
N SER A 47 3.23 2.20 -9.12
CA SER A 47 4.42 2.33 -8.27
C SER A 47 5.25 1.04 -8.23
N GLU A 48 4.63 -0.12 -8.23
CA GLU A 48 5.34 -1.41 -8.22
C GLU A 48 5.84 -1.81 -9.61
N SER A 49 5.27 -1.31 -10.69
CA SER A 49 5.74 -1.60 -12.05
C SER A 49 7.20 -1.20 -12.27
N PHE A 50 7.73 -0.23 -11.49
CA PHE A 50 9.15 0.14 -11.56
C PHE A 50 10.09 -1.05 -11.42
N THR A 51 9.70 -2.08 -10.66
CA THR A 51 10.52 -3.30 -10.51
C THR A 51 10.76 -4.04 -11.83
N VAL A 52 9.83 -3.93 -12.77
CA VAL A 52 9.93 -4.48 -14.14
C VAL A 52 10.77 -3.56 -15.03
N PHE A 53 10.68 -2.23 -14.85
CA PHE A 53 11.46 -1.25 -15.60
C PHE A 53 12.93 -1.17 -15.15
N LEU A 54 13.26 -1.64 -13.96
CA LEU A 54 14.59 -1.51 -13.36
C LEU A 54 15.71 -2.00 -14.28
N LYS A 55 15.58 -3.22 -14.80
CA LYS A 55 16.62 -3.84 -15.66
C LYS A 55 16.72 -3.16 -17.01
N PRO A 56 15.63 -2.98 -17.80
CA PRO A 56 15.68 -2.27 -19.08
C PRO A 56 16.28 -0.87 -19.00
N ILE A 57 15.92 -0.10 -17.98
CA ILE A 57 16.43 1.28 -17.78
C ILE A 57 17.92 1.25 -17.42
N SER A 58 18.35 0.35 -16.50
CA SER A 58 19.73 0.25 -16.08
C SER A 58 20.65 -0.13 -17.24
N GLU A 59 20.22 -1.05 -18.11
CA GLU A 59 20.97 -1.51 -19.27
C GLU A 59 21.05 -0.43 -20.36
N ASP A 60 19.95 0.29 -20.65
CA ASP A 60 19.90 1.33 -21.68
C ASP A 60 20.73 2.58 -21.30
N LEU A 61 20.72 2.97 -20.01
CA LEU A 61 21.36 4.19 -19.52
C LEU A 61 22.72 3.94 -18.83
N GLY A 62 23.13 2.69 -18.72
CA GLY A 62 24.43 2.31 -18.12
C GLY A 62 24.53 2.65 -16.63
N TRP A 63 23.43 2.53 -15.88
CA TRP A 63 23.41 2.84 -14.45
C TRP A 63 23.66 1.61 -13.60
N ASP A 64 24.39 1.84 -12.49
CA ASP A 64 24.52 0.85 -11.43
C ASP A 64 23.19 0.56 -10.77
N ARG A 65 23.06 -0.61 -10.18
CA ARG A 65 21.83 -1.07 -9.55
C ARG A 65 21.38 -0.12 -8.43
N ALA A 66 22.31 0.37 -7.60
CA ALA A 66 22.01 1.32 -6.52
C ALA A 66 21.47 2.65 -7.06
N GLN A 67 22.01 3.13 -8.19
CA GLN A 67 21.53 4.36 -8.83
C GLN A 67 20.08 4.19 -9.30
N ALA A 68 19.78 3.12 -10.03
CA ALA A 68 18.45 2.85 -10.52
C ALA A 68 17.43 2.61 -9.38
N VAL A 69 17.79 1.81 -8.37
CA VAL A 69 16.92 1.53 -7.22
C VAL A 69 16.70 2.77 -6.34
N SER A 70 17.61 3.76 -6.35
CA SER A 70 17.41 5.02 -5.63
C SER A 70 16.13 5.75 -6.03
N ILE A 71 15.70 5.61 -7.28
CA ILE A 71 14.45 6.18 -7.81
C ILE A 71 13.25 5.57 -7.08
N TYR A 72 13.20 4.24 -6.97
CA TYR A 72 12.15 3.51 -6.26
C TYR A 72 12.14 3.84 -4.76
N SER A 73 13.33 3.92 -4.16
CA SER A 73 13.50 4.30 -2.75
C SER A 73 12.92 5.68 -2.47
N LEU A 74 13.21 6.63 -3.37
CA LEU A 74 12.71 8.00 -3.26
C LEU A 74 11.19 8.07 -3.40
N THR A 75 10.60 7.26 -4.29
CA THR A 75 9.14 7.18 -4.47
C THR A 75 8.44 6.82 -3.15
N TRP A 76 8.92 5.80 -2.44
CA TRP A 76 8.32 5.37 -1.17
C TRP A 76 8.56 6.37 -0.04
N LEU A 77 9.76 6.96 0.02
CA LEU A 77 10.07 8.01 0.99
C LEU A 77 9.15 9.21 0.82
N ILE A 78 9.06 9.73 -0.39
CA ILE A 78 8.24 10.91 -0.71
C ILE A 78 6.75 10.64 -0.51
N SER A 79 6.28 9.46 -0.91
CA SER A 79 4.88 9.06 -0.68
C SER A 79 4.53 9.06 0.82
N GLY A 80 5.42 8.54 1.67
CA GLY A 80 5.24 8.56 3.12
C GLY A 80 5.23 9.96 3.71
N LEU A 81 6.18 10.81 3.30
CA LEU A 81 6.29 12.19 3.78
C LEU A 81 5.14 13.10 3.30
N THR A 82 4.56 12.78 2.15
CA THR A 82 3.44 13.53 1.56
C THR A 82 2.09 13.21 2.21
N ALA A 83 1.94 12.04 2.82
CA ALA A 83 0.66 11.57 3.36
C ALA A 83 -0.04 12.56 4.32
N PRO A 84 0.63 13.25 5.27
CA PRO A 84 -0.02 14.25 6.13
C PRO A 84 -0.50 15.49 5.35
N LEU A 85 0.22 15.89 4.29
CA LEU A 85 -0.17 17.02 3.44
C LEU A 85 -1.41 16.69 2.64
N VAL A 86 -1.51 15.47 2.13
CA VAL A 86 -2.69 14.97 1.41
C VAL A 86 -3.93 15.02 2.28
N GLY A 87 -3.84 14.59 3.54
CA GLY A 87 -4.94 14.67 4.51
C GLY A 87 -5.44 16.10 4.68
N ARG A 88 -4.54 17.05 4.90
CA ARG A 88 -4.89 18.49 5.05
C ARG A 88 -5.52 19.05 3.78
N LEU A 89 -4.95 18.75 2.62
CA LEU A 89 -5.48 19.21 1.34
C LEU A 89 -6.86 18.61 1.05
N PHE A 90 -7.07 17.34 1.41
CA PHE A 90 -8.36 16.67 1.28
C PHE A 90 -9.45 17.35 2.12
N ASP A 91 -9.13 17.74 3.34
CA ASP A 91 -10.06 18.43 4.24
C ASP A 91 -10.40 19.84 3.74
N HIS A 92 -9.42 20.54 3.16
CA HIS A 92 -9.61 21.93 2.68
C HIS A 92 -10.26 21.99 1.28
N SER A 93 -9.76 21.18 0.34
CA SER A 93 -10.10 21.29 -1.09
C SER A 93 -11.01 20.17 -1.60
N GLY A 94 -11.26 19.15 -0.75
CA GLY A 94 -12.14 18.02 -1.06
C GLY A 94 -11.50 16.95 -1.99
N PRO A 95 -12.20 15.82 -2.18
CA PRO A 95 -11.67 14.66 -2.91
C PRO A 95 -11.38 14.93 -4.38
N ARG A 96 -12.20 15.73 -5.05
CA ARG A 96 -12.04 16.04 -6.50
C ARG A 96 -10.67 16.56 -6.84
N ILE A 97 -10.21 17.58 -6.10
CA ILE A 97 -8.93 18.24 -6.35
C ILE A 97 -7.77 17.32 -6.00
N VAL A 98 -7.86 16.60 -4.89
CA VAL A 98 -6.82 15.68 -4.45
C VAL A 98 -6.59 14.58 -5.50
N TYR A 99 -7.63 13.86 -5.91
CA TYR A 99 -7.50 12.79 -6.90
C TYR A 99 -7.09 13.31 -8.28
N ALA A 100 -7.60 14.49 -8.69
CA ALA A 100 -7.22 15.11 -9.96
C ALA A 100 -5.73 15.48 -9.99
N LEU A 101 -5.21 16.11 -8.92
CA LEU A 101 -3.79 16.41 -8.79
C LEU A 101 -2.93 15.14 -8.79
N GLY A 102 -3.40 14.07 -8.13
CA GLY A 102 -2.72 12.78 -8.15
C GLY A 102 -2.55 12.21 -9.55
N LEU A 103 -3.63 12.14 -10.33
CA LEU A 103 -3.58 11.64 -11.71
C LEU A 103 -2.79 12.57 -12.64
N LEU A 104 -2.91 13.89 -12.46
CA LEU A 104 -2.13 14.86 -13.23
C LEU A 104 -0.63 14.68 -12.98
N LEU A 105 -0.22 14.57 -11.71
CA LEU A 105 1.18 14.34 -11.34
C LEU A 105 1.70 13.01 -11.88
N LEU A 106 0.94 11.92 -11.75
CA LEU A 106 1.32 10.62 -12.29
C LEU A 106 1.47 10.66 -13.80
N GLY A 107 0.48 11.21 -14.50
CA GLY A 107 0.50 11.28 -15.97
C GLY A 107 1.65 12.13 -16.50
N SER A 108 1.85 13.32 -15.94
CA SER A 108 2.96 14.20 -16.34
C SER A 108 4.33 13.60 -15.98
N ALA A 109 4.45 12.94 -14.82
CA ALA A 109 5.68 12.30 -14.38
C ALA A 109 6.14 11.20 -15.35
N PHE A 110 5.23 10.31 -15.77
CA PHE A 110 5.56 9.26 -16.74
C PHE A 110 5.90 9.81 -18.13
N LEU A 111 5.20 10.85 -18.59
CA LEU A 111 5.53 11.50 -19.85
C LEU A 111 6.91 12.18 -19.81
N ILE A 112 7.27 12.83 -18.72
CA ILE A 112 8.60 13.43 -18.54
C ILE A 112 9.66 12.33 -18.49
N ALA A 113 9.41 11.25 -17.72
CA ALA A 113 10.34 10.13 -17.56
C ALA A 113 10.63 9.41 -18.89
N SER A 114 9.66 9.34 -19.83
CA SER A 114 9.86 8.70 -21.12
C SER A 114 10.94 9.39 -21.98
N HIS A 115 11.22 10.68 -21.75
CA HIS A 115 12.24 11.46 -22.44
C HIS A 115 13.51 11.65 -21.59
N ALA A 116 13.52 11.16 -20.36
CA ALA A 116 14.64 11.35 -19.44
C ALA A 116 15.87 10.54 -19.87
N GLN A 117 17.07 11.13 -19.66
CA GLN A 117 18.36 10.56 -19.97
C GLN A 117 19.31 10.55 -18.77
N ALA A 118 19.04 11.36 -17.76
CA ALA A 118 19.87 11.51 -16.58
C ALA A 118 19.16 11.02 -15.32
N LEU A 119 19.92 10.48 -14.37
CA LEU A 119 19.40 9.91 -13.11
C LEU A 119 18.55 10.92 -12.33
N TRP A 120 18.98 12.17 -12.21
CA TRP A 120 18.24 13.22 -11.50
C TRP A 120 16.86 13.51 -12.11
N GLN A 121 16.71 13.35 -13.44
CA GLN A 121 15.42 13.52 -14.13
C GLN A 121 14.44 12.42 -13.71
N PHE A 122 14.90 11.17 -13.60
CA PHE A 122 14.10 10.05 -13.09
C PHE A 122 13.81 10.20 -11.59
N GLN A 123 14.78 10.64 -10.81
CA GLN A 123 14.56 10.91 -9.39
C GLN A 123 13.50 12.00 -9.19
N LEU A 124 13.50 13.04 -10.02
CA LEU A 124 12.49 14.09 -9.96
C LEU A 124 11.12 13.58 -10.47
N SER A 125 11.08 12.97 -11.65
CA SER A 125 9.83 12.54 -12.28
C SER A 125 9.24 11.31 -11.57
N ILE A 126 9.95 10.19 -11.53
CA ILE A 126 9.44 8.95 -10.91
C ILE A 126 9.59 8.99 -9.39
N GLY A 127 10.77 9.39 -8.87
CA GLY A 127 11.01 9.42 -7.43
C GLY A 127 10.07 10.39 -6.69
N ILE A 128 10.05 11.65 -7.10
CA ILE A 128 9.29 12.70 -6.40
C ILE A 128 7.87 12.81 -6.93
N CYS A 129 7.66 13.05 -8.22
CA CYS A 129 6.32 13.32 -8.73
C CYS A 129 5.40 12.09 -8.66
N VAL A 130 5.88 10.88 -9.01
CA VAL A 130 5.08 9.65 -8.82
C VAL A 130 4.86 9.38 -7.32
N GLY A 131 5.88 9.59 -6.46
CA GLY A 131 5.72 9.44 -5.00
C GLY A 131 4.61 10.32 -4.43
N ILE A 132 4.55 11.60 -4.82
CA ILE A 132 3.45 12.50 -4.46
C ILE A 132 2.13 12.01 -5.07
N GLY A 133 2.11 11.72 -6.38
CA GLY A 133 0.91 11.30 -7.10
C GLY A 133 0.26 10.06 -6.50
N VAL A 134 1.05 9.05 -6.14
CA VAL A 134 0.58 7.83 -5.48
C VAL A 134 -0.01 8.13 -4.10
N ALA A 135 0.59 9.05 -3.33
CA ALA A 135 0.04 9.46 -2.04
C ALA A 135 -1.34 10.12 -2.21
N PHE A 136 -1.54 10.89 -3.28
CA PHE A 136 -2.79 11.61 -3.59
C PHE A 136 -3.95 10.69 -4.03
N ILE A 137 -3.68 9.53 -4.59
CA ILE A 137 -4.71 8.53 -4.96
C ILE A 137 -4.70 7.30 -4.04
N GLY A 138 -3.86 7.30 -3.01
CA GLY A 138 -3.57 6.18 -2.13
C GLY A 138 -4.49 6.05 -0.92
N ASN A 139 -3.95 5.44 0.14
CA ASN A 139 -4.72 5.01 1.30
C ASN A 139 -5.32 6.17 2.11
N VAL A 140 -4.63 7.30 2.25
CA VAL A 140 -5.09 8.42 3.08
C VAL A 140 -6.39 9.02 2.53
N PRO A 141 -6.46 9.51 1.29
CA PRO A 141 -7.70 10.08 0.77
C PRO A 141 -8.82 9.02 0.64
N ASN A 142 -8.48 7.77 0.32
CA ASN A 142 -9.45 6.68 0.25
C ASN A 142 -10.08 6.40 1.62
N SER A 143 -9.30 6.36 2.70
CA SER A 143 -9.82 6.14 4.06
C SER A 143 -10.72 7.27 4.53
N ILE A 144 -10.38 8.52 4.23
CA ILE A 144 -11.20 9.68 4.59
C ILE A 144 -12.53 9.64 3.81
N LEU A 145 -12.49 9.37 2.50
CA LEU A 145 -13.69 9.33 1.67
C LEU A 145 -14.61 8.16 2.08
N LEU A 146 -14.07 6.96 2.27
CA LEU A 146 -14.82 5.79 2.70
C LEU A 146 -15.35 5.94 4.13
N GLY A 147 -14.62 6.61 5.01
CA GLY A 147 -15.07 6.92 6.38
C GLY A 147 -16.40 7.69 6.41
N ARG A 148 -16.61 8.60 5.45
CA ARG A 148 -17.86 9.37 5.32
C ARG A 148 -19.09 8.51 4.94
N TRP A 149 -18.87 7.35 4.29
CA TRP A 149 -19.95 6.48 3.78
C TRP A 149 -20.17 5.23 4.61
N PHE A 150 -19.11 4.61 5.13
CA PHE A 150 -19.18 3.27 5.73
C PHE A 150 -19.20 3.29 7.27
N GLY A 151 -18.79 4.37 7.93
CA GLY A 151 -18.83 4.49 9.39
C GLY A 151 -18.30 3.23 10.12
N PRO A 152 -19.13 2.50 10.90
CA PRO A 152 -18.72 1.29 11.62
C PRO A 152 -18.21 0.15 10.71
N ARG A 153 -18.59 0.15 9.42
CA ARG A 153 -18.14 -0.82 8.42
C ARG A 153 -16.92 -0.37 7.63
N LEU A 154 -16.29 0.75 8.03
CA LEU A 154 -15.08 1.26 7.40
C LEU A 154 -13.95 0.21 7.35
N PRO A 155 -13.68 -0.61 8.40
CA PRO A 155 -12.67 -1.63 8.32
C PRO A 155 -12.88 -2.63 7.17
N THR A 156 -14.12 -3.05 6.94
CA THR A 156 -14.47 -3.95 5.82
C THR A 156 -14.27 -3.28 4.46
N ALA A 157 -14.70 -2.03 4.31
CA ALA A 157 -14.51 -1.27 3.09
C ALA A 157 -13.01 -1.04 2.79
N MET A 158 -12.23 -0.74 3.80
CA MET A 158 -10.77 -0.61 3.68
C MET A 158 -10.10 -1.95 3.31
N ALA A 159 -10.57 -3.08 3.86
CA ALA A 159 -10.05 -4.39 3.47
C ALA A 159 -10.24 -4.67 1.97
N VAL A 160 -11.39 -4.27 1.40
CA VAL A 160 -11.63 -4.34 -0.04
C VAL A 160 -10.65 -3.45 -0.82
N VAL A 161 -10.41 -2.22 -0.37
CA VAL A 161 -9.45 -1.32 -1.03
C VAL A 161 -8.01 -1.83 -0.88
N TYR A 162 -7.65 -2.42 0.24
CA TYR A 162 -6.34 -3.06 0.38
C TYR A 162 -6.16 -4.27 -0.55
N SER A 163 -7.23 -5.04 -0.82
CA SER A 163 -7.15 -6.13 -1.81
C SER A 163 -6.89 -5.61 -3.23
N ALA A 164 -7.33 -4.40 -3.54
CA ALA A 164 -7.03 -3.73 -4.81
C ALA A 164 -5.52 -3.51 -5.04
N MET A 165 -4.75 -3.34 -3.95
CA MET A 165 -3.30 -3.21 -4.06
C MET A 165 -2.68 -4.46 -4.68
N GLY A 166 -3.16 -5.64 -4.27
CA GLY A 166 -2.75 -6.90 -4.87
C GLY A 166 -3.17 -7.05 -6.32
N GLY A 167 -4.42 -6.69 -6.63
CA GLY A 167 -4.94 -6.69 -7.99
C GLY A 167 -4.16 -5.77 -8.94
N GLY A 168 -3.73 -4.60 -8.44
CA GLY A 168 -2.90 -3.66 -9.20
C GLY A 168 -1.55 -4.25 -9.58
N VAL A 169 -0.86 -4.87 -8.63
CA VAL A 169 0.44 -5.52 -8.89
C VAL A 169 0.28 -6.68 -9.88
N LEU A 170 -0.73 -7.55 -9.67
CA LEU A 170 -0.99 -8.68 -10.55
C LEU A 170 -1.31 -8.27 -11.99
N ALA A 171 -2.07 -7.20 -12.19
CA ALA A 171 -2.47 -6.76 -13.51
C ALA A 171 -1.36 -5.95 -14.21
N LEU A 172 -0.76 -4.98 -13.51
CA LEU A 172 0.15 -4.03 -14.15
C LEU A 172 1.56 -4.59 -14.37
N LEU A 173 2.10 -5.47 -13.53
CA LEU A 173 3.45 -5.99 -13.75
C LEU A 173 3.58 -6.81 -15.04
N PRO A 174 2.74 -7.84 -15.28
CA PRO A 174 2.78 -8.55 -16.55
C PRO A 174 2.45 -7.65 -17.75
N ALA A 175 1.47 -6.74 -17.59
CA ALA A 175 1.14 -5.79 -18.65
C ALA A 175 2.33 -4.85 -18.96
N SER A 176 3.05 -4.39 -17.94
CA SER A 176 4.29 -3.61 -18.12
C SER A 176 5.31 -4.39 -18.93
N GLN A 177 5.55 -5.65 -18.57
CA GLN A 177 6.53 -6.48 -19.28
C GLN A 177 6.15 -6.69 -20.74
N LEU A 178 4.88 -7.01 -21.01
CA LEU A 178 4.40 -7.17 -22.39
C LEU A 178 4.55 -5.87 -23.20
N LEU A 179 4.23 -4.72 -22.61
CA LEU A 179 4.41 -3.43 -23.29
C LEU A 179 5.90 -3.13 -23.53
N ILE A 180 6.78 -3.40 -22.57
CA ILE A 180 8.23 -3.21 -22.72
C ILE A 180 8.79 -4.11 -23.82
N ASP A 181 8.34 -5.38 -23.88
CA ASP A 181 8.82 -6.34 -24.89
C ASP A 181 8.41 -5.93 -26.32
N HIS A 182 7.27 -5.25 -26.48
CA HIS A 182 6.75 -4.86 -27.79
C HIS A 182 7.11 -3.43 -28.21
N LEU A 183 7.12 -2.51 -27.26
CA LEU A 183 7.27 -1.06 -27.53
C LEU A 183 8.59 -0.49 -26.99
N GLY A 184 9.21 -1.15 -26.01
CA GLY A 184 10.30 -0.60 -25.24
C GLY A 184 9.81 0.16 -23.99
N TRP A 185 10.72 0.48 -23.07
CA TRP A 185 10.38 1.10 -21.79
C TRP A 185 9.94 2.57 -21.92
N ARG A 186 10.49 3.32 -22.89
CA ARG A 186 10.16 4.74 -23.10
C ARG A 186 8.72 4.92 -23.54
N GLU A 187 8.31 4.19 -24.56
CA GLU A 187 6.96 4.18 -25.10
C GLU A 187 5.96 3.63 -24.10
N THR A 188 6.35 2.64 -23.29
CA THR A 188 5.52 2.14 -22.19
C THR A 188 5.24 3.23 -21.15
N TYR A 189 6.23 4.06 -20.81
CA TYR A 189 5.99 5.23 -19.94
C TYR A 189 5.08 6.27 -20.60
N GLN A 190 5.17 6.48 -21.92
CA GLN A 190 4.22 7.36 -22.63
C GLN A 190 2.80 6.83 -22.53
N VAL A 191 2.59 5.52 -22.76
CA VAL A 191 1.27 4.86 -22.60
C VAL A 191 0.74 5.07 -21.19
N TYR A 192 1.56 4.88 -20.15
CA TYR A 192 1.17 5.10 -18.75
C TYR A 192 0.80 6.56 -18.48
N GLY A 193 1.61 7.48 -18.98
CA GLY A 193 1.36 8.90 -18.84
C GLY A 193 0.05 9.32 -19.48
N LEU A 194 -0.17 8.95 -20.74
CA LEU A 194 -1.40 9.25 -21.49
C LEU A 194 -2.63 8.58 -20.85
N ALA A 195 -2.53 7.33 -20.41
CA ALA A 195 -3.63 6.63 -19.75
C ALA A 195 -4.02 7.31 -18.43
N ALA A 196 -3.05 7.74 -17.60
CA ALA A 196 -3.31 8.45 -16.36
C ALA A 196 -3.98 9.81 -16.62
N LEU A 197 -3.53 10.56 -17.64
CA LEU A 197 -4.16 11.83 -18.05
C LEU A 197 -5.55 11.62 -18.66
N ALA A 198 -5.76 10.58 -19.45
CA ALA A 198 -7.07 10.24 -19.99
C ALA A 198 -8.09 9.92 -18.88
N LEU A 199 -7.64 9.23 -17.80
CA LEU A 199 -8.49 8.96 -16.64
C LEU A 199 -8.87 10.24 -15.85
N LEU A 200 -8.14 11.32 -16.02
CA LEU A 200 -8.48 12.61 -15.41
C LEU A 200 -9.83 13.14 -15.91
N VAL A 201 -10.15 12.95 -17.19
CA VAL A 201 -11.40 13.44 -17.78
C VAL A 201 -12.63 12.82 -17.12
N PRO A 202 -12.82 11.47 -17.09
CA PRO A 202 -13.95 10.88 -16.42
C PRO A 202 -13.95 11.19 -14.91
N LEU A 203 -12.78 11.24 -14.26
CA LEU A 203 -12.69 11.60 -12.85
C LEU A 203 -13.26 12.99 -12.58
N LEU A 204 -12.97 14.00 -13.39
CA LEU A 204 -13.46 15.36 -13.22
C LEU A 204 -14.96 15.49 -13.46
N LEU A 205 -15.55 14.60 -14.27
CA LEU A 205 -16.99 14.57 -14.58
C LEU A 205 -17.84 13.88 -13.50
N LEU A 206 -17.21 13.18 -12.54
CA LEU A 206 -17.92 12.52 -11.46
C LEU A 206 -18.69 13.51 -10.58
N PRO A 207 -19.84 13.10 -10.00
CA PRO A 207 -20.67 13.96 -9.13
C PRO A 207 -20.06 14.10 -7.72
N TRP A 208 -18.93 14.79 -7.62
CA TRP A 208 -18.13 14.92 -6.39
C TRP A 208 -18.91 15.52 -5.22
N ARG A 209 -19.90 16.37 -5.48
CA ARG A 209 -20.78 16.91 -4.42
C ARG A 209 -21.52 15.80 -3.69
N LEU A 210 -21.99 14.79 -4.44
CA LEU A 210 -22.66 13.62 -3.85
C LEU A 210 -21.67 12.74 -3.09
N PHE A 211 -20.48 12.48 -3.66
CA PHE A 211 -19.45 11.62 -3.05
C PHE A 211 -18.88 12.23 -1.76
N ALA A 212 -18.68 13.54 -1.73
CA ALA A 212 -18.16 14.26 -0.57
C ALA A 212 -19.19 14.41 0.58
N ALA A 213 -20.49 14.36 0.28
CA ALA A 213 -21.55 14.57 1.26
C ALA A 213 -21.57 13.52 2.38
N GLY A 214 -21.20 12.27 2.04
CA GLY A 214 -21.25 11.16 3.00
C GLY A 214 -22.65 10.61 3.25
N SER A 215 -22.73 9.55 4.05
CA SER A 215 -24.01 8.93 4.41
C SER A 215 -24.68 9.68 5.55
N PRO A 216 -25.99 10.04 5.43
CA PRO A 216 -26.74 10.71 6.49
C PRO A 216 -26.78 9.92 7.82
N HIS A 217 -26.56 8.60 7.74
CA HIS A 217 -26.62 7.69 8.89
C HIS A 217 -25.30 7.61 9.66
N VAL A 218 -24.18 7.99 9.04
CA VAL A 218 -22.84 7.98 9.66
C VAL A 218 -22.61 9.24 10.47
N ALA A 219 -23.16 10.37 10.04
CA ALA A 219 -23.02 11.67 10.72
C ALA A 219 -23.58 11.71 12.16
N LYS A 220 -24.38 10.71 12.59
CA LYS A 220 -25.13 10.69 13.85
C LYS A 220 -24.52 9.87 14.99
N LYS A 221 -23.39 9.19 14.81
CA LYS A 221 -22.77 8.36 15.86
C LYS A 221 -21.37 8.87 16.23
N SER A 222 -21.31 9.91 17.05
CA SER A 222 -20.19 10.11 17.97
C SER A 222 -20.27 9.00 19.02
N ASP A 223 -19.21 8.25 19.23
CA ASP A 223 -19.15 7.20 20.24
C ASP A 223 -19.18 7.84 21.64
N PRO A 224 -20.26 7.61 22.45
CA PRO A 224 -20.38 8.22 23.78
C PRO A 224 -19.35 7.69 24.79
N ASP A 225 -18.73 6.51 24.51
CA ASP A 225 -17.79 5.81 25.40
C ASP A 225 -16.32 6.05 25.04
N PHE A 226 -16.02 7.13 24.30
CA PHE A 226 -14.65 7.45 23.93
C PHE A 226 -13.83 7.92 25.15
N VAL A 227 -13.01 7.04 25.73
CA VAL A 227 -12.07 7.37 26.79
C VAL A 227 -10.79 7.95 26.19
N ASP A 228 -10.53 9.23 26.45
CA ASP A 228 -9.28 9.88 26.09
C ASP A 228 -8.24 9.66 27.19
N ASN A 229 -7.24 8.81 26.94
CA ASN A 229 -6.17 8.52 27.88
C ASN A 229 -5.11 9.65 27.98
N GLY A 230 -5.36 10.80 27.35
CA GLY A 230 -4.50 11.99 27.45
C GLY A 230 -3.14 11.85 26.74
N TRP A 231 -2.93 10.84 25.89
CA TRP A 231 -1.69 10.67 25.17
C TRP A 231 -1.40 11.85 24.23
N THR A 232 -0.23 12.44 24.37
CA THR A 232 0.35 13.39 23.41
C THR A 232 1.43 12.71 22.59
N LEU A 233 1.80 13.25 21.42
CA LEU A 233 2.89 12.68 20.62
C LEU A 233 4.20 12.63 21.44
N VAL A 234 4.51 13.67 22.18
CA VAL A 234 5.73 13.76 23.01
C VAL A 234 5.73 12.70 24.10
N SER A 235 4.60 12.50 24.80
CA SER A 235 4.49 11.46 25.84
C SER A 235 4.58 10.05 25.24
N ALA A 236 3.98 9.82 24.07
CA ALA A 236 4.09 8.55 23.34
C ALA A 236 5.54 8.26 22.90
N MET A 237 6.27 9.24 22.38
CA MET A 237 7.68 9.09 21.99
C MET A 237 8.62 8.79 23.18
N ARG A 238 8.23 9.12 24.39
CA ARG A 238 8.97 8.75 25.62
C ARG A 238 8.67 7.33 26.07
N HIS A 239 7.62 6.71 25.53
CA HIS A 239 7.21 5.36 25.92
C HIS A 239 7.91 4.30 25.05
N HIS A 240 8.46 3.24 25.66
CA HIS A 240 9.19 2.19 24.95
C HIS A 240 8.38 1.46 23.86
N ALA A 241 7.07 1.31 24.05
CA ALA A 241 6.20 0.68 23.05
C ALA A 241 6.15 1.47 21.73
N PHE A 242 6.33 2.81 21.76
CA PHE A 242 6.38 3.62 20.53
C PHE A 242 7.58 3.20 19.66
N TRP A 243 8.77 3.17 20.24
CA TRP A 243 9.98 2.78 19.51
C TRP A 243 10.02 1.32 19.14
N ALA A 244 9.39 0.46 19.93
CA ALA A 244 9.22 -0.95 19.60
C ALA A 244 8.36 -1.15 18.34
N LEU A 245 7.23 -0.44 18.24
CA LEU A 245 6.38 -0.47 17.05
C LEU A 245 7.05 0.19 15.84
N PHE A 246 7.73 1.33 16.06
CA PHE A 246 8.50 2.02 15.02
C PHE A 246 9.62 1.12 14.46
N SER A 247 10.42 0.50 15.33
CA SER A 247 11.52 -0.39 14.92
C SER A 247 11.00 -1.65 14.21
N THR A 248 9.87 -2.19 14.65
CA THR A 248 9.20 -3.30 13.95
C THR A 248 8.83 -2.91 12.52
N PHE A 249 8.17 -1.76 12.33
CA PHE A 249 7.84 -1.27 11.00
C PHE A 249 9.09 -1.01 10.16
N PHE A 250 10.09 -0.35 10.74
CA PHE A 250 11.33 0.00 10.06
C PHE A 250 12.08 -1.24 9.59
N PHE A 251 12.46 -2.13 10.48
CA PHE A 251 13.27 -3.31 10.12
C PHE A 251 12.52 -4.32 9.26
N THR A 252 11.22 -4.49 9.49
CA THR A 252 10.39 -5.33 8.59
C THR A 252 10.37 -4.76 7.18
N ALA A 253 10.19 -3.45 7.04
CA ALA A 253 10.21 -2.80 5.74
C ALA A 253 11.60 -2.85 5.09
N VAL A 254 12.69 -2.64 5.85
CA VAL A 254 14.06 -2.81 5.34
C VAL A 254 14.24 -4.17 4.69
N GLY A 255 13.94 -5.26 5.40
CA GLY A 255 14.14 -6.62 4.89
C GLY A 255 13.24 -6.95 3.68
N MET A 256 11.97 -6.50 3.72
CA MET A 256 11.04 -6.77 2.63
C MET A 256 11.38 -5.99 1.36
N TYR A 257 11.69 -4.71 1.47
CA TYR A 257 11.94 -3.85 0.31
C TYR A 257 13.36 -3.96 -0.25
N ALA A 258 14.33 -4.46 0.53
CA ALA A 258 15.65 -4.84 -0.01
C ALA A 258 15.50 -5.90 -1.12
N ILE A 259 14.58 -6.85 -0.95
CA ILE A 259 14.27 -7.90 -1.93
C ILE A 259 13.29 -7.36 -2.99
N ALA A 260 12.16 -6.78 -2.58
CA ALA A 260 11.06 -6.40 -3.45
C ALA A 260 11.50 -5.46 -4.59
N ALA A 261 12.41 -4.52 -4.31
CA ALA A 261 12.89 -3.56 -5.29
C ALA A 261 13.63 -4.20 -6.48
N GLN A 262 14.24 -5.37 -6.26
CA GLN A 262 15.09 -6.04 -7.25
C GLN A 262 14.58 -7.42 -7.66
N ILE A 263 13.42 -7.85 -7.15
CA ILE A 263 12.97 -9.23 -7.27
C ILE A 263 12.81 -9.68 -8.73
N VAL A 264 12.26 -8.82 -9.59
CA VAL A 264 12.07 -9.16 -11.01
C VAL A 264 13.43 -9.32 -11.69
N ALA A 265 14.37 -8.41 -11.43
CA ALA A 265 15.74 -8.48 -11.95
C ALA A 265 16.45 -9.74 -11.43
N TYR A 266 16.32 -10.03 -10.11
CA TYR A 266 16.87 -11.25 -9.51
C TYR A 266 16.35 -12.52 -10.21
N LEU A 267 15.05 -12.61 -10.46
CA LEU A 267 14.44 -13.78 -11.10
C LEU A 267 14.92 -13.93 -12.56
N ILE A 268 15.11 -12.82 -13.28
CA ILE A 268 15.65 -12.84 -14.64
C ILE A 268 17.11 -13.30 -14.61
N ASP A 269 17.92 -12.78 -13.68
CA ASP A 269 19.32 -13.17 -13.52
C ASP A 269 19.47 -14.64 -13.07
N ALA A 270 18.47 -15.19 -12.36
CA ALA A 270 18.36 -16.60 -12.01
C ALA A 270 17.89 -17.51 -13.18
N GLY A 271 17.62 -16.93 -14.37
CA GLY A 271 17.29 -17.67 -15.60
C GLY A 271 15.79 -17.78 -15.93
N PHE A 272 14.89 -17.09 -15.21
CA PHE A 272 13.47 -17.08 -15.54
C PHE A 272 13.18 -16.07 -16.67
N PRO A 273 12.27 -16.39 -17.62
CA PRO A 273 11.82 -15.45 -18.62
C PRO A 273 11.24 -14.18 -17.98
N PRO A 274 11.45 -12.97 -18.55
CA PRO A 274 11.01 -11.70 -17.96
C PRO A 274 9.52 -11.65 -17.64
N LEU A 275 8.67 -12.13 -18.55
CA LEU A 275 7.22 -12.20 -18.33
C LEU A 275 6.86 -13.15 -17.17
N GLN A 276 7.56 -14.28 -17.05
CA GLN A 276 7.34 -15.22 -15.95
C GLN A 276 7.76 -14.60 -14.61
N ALA A 277 8.89 -13.91 -14.56
CA ALA A 277 9.38 -13.20 -13.38
C ALA A 277 8.39 -12.11 -12.93
N ALA A 278 7.94 -11.27 -13.87
CA ALA A 278 6.96 -10.21 -13.60
C ALA A 278 5.60 -10.77 -13.15
N THR A 279 5.12 -11.84 -13.79
CA THR A 279 3.86 -12.49 -13.44
C THR A 279 3.94 -13.16 -12.07
N ALA A 280 5.01 -13.88 -11.78
CA ALA A 280 5.25 -14.52 -10.49
C ALA A 280 5.24 -13.50 -9.35
N TRP A 281 5.96 -12.38 -9.53
CA TRP A 281 5.92 -11.29 -8.56
C TRP A 281 4.55 -10.61 -8.48
N GLY A 282 3.86 -10.47 -9.61
CA GLY A 282 2.48 -9.99 -9.67
C GLY A 282 1.52 -10.81 -8.79
N PHE A 283 1.66 -12.13 -8.79
CA PHE A 283 0.88 -13.03 -7.93
C PHE A 283 1.11 -12.79 -6.44
N SER A 284 2.24 -12.24 -6.03
CA SER A 284 2.48 -11.86 -4.62
C SER A 284 1.40 -10.91 -4.10
N GLY A 285 0.85 -10.06 -4.95
CA GLY A 285 -0.24 -9.15 -4.60
C GLY A 285 -1.54 -9.86 -4.23
N VAL A 286 -1.86 -10.97 -4.89
CA VAL A 286 -3.03 -11.80 -4.54
C VAL A 286 -2.80 -12.52 -3.23
N VAL A 287 -1.64 -13.16 -3.10
CA VAL A 287 -1.28 -13.93 -1.92
C VAL A 287 -1.17 -13.05 -0.68
N LEU A 288 -0.77 -11.77 -0.84
CA LEU A 288 -0.76 -10.76 0.22
C LEU A 288 -2.13 -10.60 0.90
N VAL A 289 -3.22 -10.59 0.12
CA VAL A 289 -4.59 -10.47 0.68
C VAL A 289 -4.91 -11.65 1.58
N PHE A 290 -4.60 -12.87 1.11
CA PHE A 290 -4.78 -14.09 1.92
C PHE A 290 -3.87 -14.10 3.15
N GLY A 291 -2.65 -13.59 3.02
CA GLY A 291 -1.73 -13.41 4.15
C GLY A 291 -2.27 -12.46 5.22
N MET A 292 -2.82 -11.31 4.82
CA MET A 292 -3.45 -10.36 5.74
C MET A 292 -4.63 -10.99 6.50
N LEU A 293 -5.51 -11.68 5.78
CA LEU A 293 -6.66 -12.36 6.38
C LEU A 293 -6.22 -13.51 7.28
N GLY A 294 -5.25 -14.32 6.82
CA GLY A 294 -4.71 -15.45 7.57
C GLY A 294 -4.04 -15.02 8.87
N VAL A 295 -3.16 -14.02 8.85
CA VAL A 295 -2.49 -13.54 10.07
C VAL A 295 -3.50 -12.90 11.03
N SER A 296 -4.52 -12.16 10.52
CA SER A 296 -5.58 -11.60 11.35
C SER A 296 -6.47 -12.68 11.97
N ALA A 297 -6.78 -13.75 11.25
CA ALA A 297 -7.53 -14.90 11.78
C ALA A 297 -6.71 -15.67 12.83
N LEU A 298 -5.43 -15.86 12.60
CA LEU A 298 -4.52 -16.50 13.56
C LEU A 298 -4.40 -15.69 14.86
N ASP A 299 -4.40 -14.34 14.79
CA ASP A 299 -4.41 -13.48 15.99
C ASP A 299 -5.61 -13.81 16.90
N GLY A 300 -6.78 -14.05 16.29
CA GLY A 300 -7.99 -14.44 17.02
C GLY A 300 -7.97 -15.88 17.57
N LEU A 301 -7.21 -16.79 16.96
CA LEU A 301 -7.19 -18.21 17.31
C LEU A 301 -6.10 -18.58 18.32
N ILE A 302 -4.87 -18.14 18.08
CA ILE A 302 -3.68 -18.53 18.85
C ILE A 302 -3.06 -17.36 19.61
N GLY A 303 -3.65 -16.17 19.51
CA GLY A 303 -3.16 -14.95 20.13
C GLY A 303 -2.10 -14.22 19.32
N ARG A 304 -1.82 -12.98 19.72
CA ARG A 304 -0.98 -12.03 18.96
C ARG A 304 0.46 -12.49 18.79
N ARG A 305 1.11 -12.83 19.88
CA ARG A 305 2.53 -13.20 19.88
C ARG A 305 2.84 -14.39 18.96
N PRO A 306 2.19 -15.55 19.09
CA PRO A 306 2.49 -16.67 18.20
C PRO A 306 2.12 -16.38 16.73
N SER A 307 1.05 -15.62 16.45
CA SER A 307 0.66 -15.24 15.10
C SER A 307 1.72 -14.37 14.42
N VAL A 308 2.26 -13.38 15.15
CA VAL A 308 3.35 -12.52 14.66
C VAL A 308 4.62 -13.35 14.43
N LEU A 309 5.02 -14.20 15.38
CA LEU A 309 6.22 -15.03 15.25
C LEU A 309 6.11 -15.99 14.05
N LEU A 310 4.95 -16.62 13.87
CA LEU A 310 4.68 -17.48 12.71
C LEU A 310 4.78 -16.69 11.40
N SER A 311 4.25 -15.46 11.36
CA SER A 311 4.36 -14.62 10.18
C SER A 311 5.81 -14.26 9.82
N TYR A 312 6.68 -14.06 10.82
CA TYR A 312 8.11 -13.87 10.62
C TYR A 312 8.80 -15.15 10.16
N ALA A 313 8.46 -16.30 10.74
CA ALA A 313 9.00 -17.60 10.32
C ALA A 313 8.66 -17.90 8.84
N ILE A 314 7.42 -17.61 8.42
CA ILE A 314 7.01 -17.75 7.00
C ILE A 314 7.80 -16.80 6.10
N SER A 315 8.06 -15.56 6.54
CA SER A 315 8.90 -14.62 5.76
C SER A 315 10.33 -15.12 5.62
N ILE A 316 10.92 -15.63 6.71
CA ILE A 316 12.26 -16.21 6.72
C ILE A 316 12.31 -17.42 5.77
N LEU A 317 11.32 -18.31 5.83
CA LEU A 317 11.20 -19.42 4.89
C LEU A 317 11.16 -18.94 3.44
N GLY A 318 10.38 -17.87 3.16
CA GLY A 318 10.33 -17.28 1.83
C GLY A 318 11.69 -16.78 1.35
N ILE A 319 12.47 -16.12 2.21
CA ILE A 319 13.85 -15.66 1.87
C ILE A 319 14.77 -16.85 1.61
N VAL A 320 14.66 -17.92 2.40
CA VAL A 320 15.45 -19.15 2.20
C VAL A 320 15.09 -19.84 0.87
N LEU A 321 13.79 -19.91 0.53
CA LEU A 321 13.34 -20.45 -0.76
C LEU A 321 13.87 -19.61 -1.94
N LEU A 322 13.87 -18.28 -1.80
CA LEU A 322 14.48 -17.39 -2.79
C LEU A 322 15.99 -17.65 -2.93
N TRP A 323 16.68 -17.87 -1.82
CA TRP A 323 18.11 -18.17 -1.84
C TRP A 323 18.42 -19.51 -2.54
N LEU A 324 17.64 -20.55 -2.25
CA LEU A 324 17.75 -21.84 -2.91
C LEU A 324 17.48 -21.76 -4.42
N LEU A 325 16.63 -20.84 -4.83
CA LEU A 325 16.25 -20.64 -6.23
C LEU A 325 17.42 -20.16 -7.10
N GLN A 326 18.41 -19.49 -6.50
CA GLN A 326 19.66 -19.11 -7.16
C GLN A 326 20.47 -20.33 -7.64
N TYR A 327 20.43 -21.42 -6.89
CA TYR A 327 21.16 -22.65 -7.19
C TYR A 327 20.31 -23.68 -7.97
N TYR A 328 19.02 -23.66 -7.75
CA TYR A 328 18.05 -24.60 -8.31
C TYR A 328 16.85 -23.86 -8.89
N PRO A 329 16.98 -23.23 -10.09
CA PRO A 329 15.88 -22.50 -10.70
C PRO A 329 14.74 -23.45 -11.05
N ASN A 330 13.68 -23.45 -10.23
CA ASN A 330 12.56 -24.36 -10.29
C ASN A 330 11.25 -23.61 -10.00
N VAL A 331 10.21 -23.88 -10.78
CA VAL A 331 8.89 -23.26 -10.62
C VAL A 331 8.27 -23.57 -9.25
N VAL A 332 8.56 -24.72 -8.65
CA VAL A 332 8.05 -25.07 -7.31
C VAL A 332 8.66 -24.17 -6.25
N LEU A 333 9.97 -23.93 -6.29
CA LEU A 333 10.65 -22.99 -5.39
C LEU A 333 10.18 -21.56 -5.61
N LEU A 334 9.98 -21.15 -6.87
CA LEU A 334 9.43 -19.85 -7.21
C LEU A 334 8.03 -19.65 -6.62
N THR A 335 7.15 -20.63 -6.79
CA THR A 335 5.79 -20.61 -6.21
C THR A 335 5.85 -20.57 -4.68
N GLY A 336 6.70 -21.40 -4.07
CA GLY A 336 6.92 -21.40 -2.62
C GLY A 336 7.38 -20.05 -2.09
N PHE A 337 8.34 -19.42 -2.78
CA PHE A 337 8.79 -18.05 -2.47
C PHE A 337 7.64 -17.05 -2.56
N VAL A 338 6.91 -17.01 -3.66
CA VAL A 338 5.78 -16.08 -3.87
C VAL A 338 4.72 -16.27 -2.79
N VAL A 339 4.37 -17.51 -2.45
CA VAL A 339 3.38 -17.81 -1.42
C VAL A 339 3.90 -17.40 -0.03
N CYS A 340 5.09 -17.78 0.36
CA CYS A 340 5.62 -17.49 1.69
C CYS A 340 5.98 -16.01 1.87
N PHE A 341 6.80 -15.46 0.98
CA PHE A 341 7.27 -14.08 1.10
C PHE A 341 6.19 -13.07 0.71
N GLY A 342 5.53 -13.30 -0.42
CA GLY A 342 4.48 -12.41 -0.93
C GLY A 342 3.30 -12.27 0.03
N SER A 343 2.83 -13.38 0.63
CA SER A 343 1.73 -13.32 1.62
C SER A 343 2.08 -12.50 2.86
N MET A 344 3.35 -12.43 3.23
CA MET A 344 3.81 -11.74 4.44
C MET A 344 4.22 -10.29 4.21
N MET A 345 4.28 -9.81 2.97
CA MET A 345 4.82 -8.49 2.62
C MET A 345 4.08 -7.29 3.27
N GLY A 346 2.84 -7.43 3.68
CA GLY A 346 2.08 -6.38 4.38
C GLY A 346 1.16 -6.90 5.48
N SER A 347 1.18 -8.21 5.72
CA SER A 347 0.22 -8.91 6.60
C SER A 347 0.26 -8.47 8.06
N ARG A 348 1.40 -7.95 8.53
CA ARG A 348 1.60 -7.48 9.91
C ARG A 348 1.05 -6.07 10.14
N GLY A 349 0.83 -5.29 9.07
CA GLY A 349 0.34 -3.91 9.16
C GLY A 349 -0.93 -3.77 10.01
N PRO A 350 -2.00 -4.52 9.76
CA PRO A 350 -3.23 -4.48 10.56
C PRO A 350 -3.01 -4.79 12.04
N LEU A 351 -2.16 -5.79 12.37
CA LEU A 351 -1.84 -6.16 13.74
C LEU A 351 -1.08 -5.06 14.50
N ILE A 352 -0.07 -4.48 13.86
CA ILE A 352 0.71 -3.38 14.43
C ILE A 352 -0.18 -2.15 14.64
N THR A 353 -1.05 -1.86 13.67
CA THR A 353 -2.04 -0.77 13.76
C THR A 353 -2.99 -0.97 14.94
N ALA A 354 -3.57 -2.16 15.07
CA ALA A 354 -4.48 -2.48 16.18
C ALA A 354 -3.76 -2.38 17.54
N THR A 355 -2.51 -2.83 17.63
CA THR A 355 -1.69 -2.72 18.83
C THR A 355 -1.40 -1.27 19.20
N ALA A 356 -1.01 -0.44 18.22
CA ALA A 356 -0.76 0.98 18.44
C ALA A 356 -2.04 1.71 18.91
N MET A 357 -3.20 1.41 18.31
CA MET A 357 -4.48 1.98 18.69
C MET A 357 -4.95 1.53 20.08
N LYS A 358 -4.63 0.30 20.49
CA LYS A 358 -4.93 -0.21 21.84
C LYS A 358 -4.07 0.48 22.89
N ILE A 359 -2.75 0.59 22.65
CA ILE A 359 -1.80 1.18 23.63
C ILE A 359 -1.98 2.70 23.76
N PHE A 360 -2.08 3.39 22.63
CA PHE A 360 -2.13 4.87 22.58
C PHE A 360 -3.56 5.40 22.37
N ARG A 361 -4.56 4.74 22.97
CA ARG A 361 -5.97 5.13 22.84
C ARG A 361 -6.18 6.59 23.29
N GLY A 362 -6.79 7.42 22.43
CA GLY A 362 -7.04 8.83 22.73
C GLY A 362 -7.30 9.66 21.47
N LYS A 363 -7.62 10.96 21.65
CA LYS A 363 -7.92 11.91 20.55
C LYS A 363 -6.76 12.06 19.55
N ARG A 364 -5.52 11.81 19.96
CA ARG A 364 -4.31 11.98 19.15
C ARG A 364 -3.71 10.67 18.63
N VAL A 365 -4.44 9.56 18.74
CA VAL A 365 -3.97 8.24 18.29
C VAL A 365 -3.58 8.21 16.81
N GLY A 366 -4.31 8.94 15.96
CA GLY A 366 -3.98 9.06 14.53
C GLY A 366 -2.62 9.72 14.28
N THR A 367 -2.29 10.79 15.01
CA THR A 367 -1.00 11.46 14.92
C THR A 367 0.13 10.56 15.40
N ILE A 368 -0.07 9.85 16.52
CA ILE A 368 0.92 8.94 17.11
C ILE A 368 1.18 7.77 16.15
N PHE A 369 0.12 7.13 15.65
CA PHE A 369 0.24 6.02 14.69
C PHE A 369 0.84 6.48 13.36
N GLY A 370 0.45 7.65 12.85
CA GLY A 370 1.06 8.24 11.65
C GLY A 370 2.57 8.42 11.79
N THR A 371 3.03 8.88 12.97
CA THR A 371 4.48 9.01 13.25
C THR A 371 5.17 7.65 13.34
N ILE A 372 4.54 6.65 13.97
CA ILE A 372 5.06 5.26 13.99
C ILE A 372 5.19 4.72 12.57
N SER A 373 4.21 5.00 11.71
CA SER A 373 4.18 4.51 10.32
C SER A 373 5.27 5.12 9.42
N ILE A 374 5.86 6.28 9.80
CA ILE A 374 7.05 6.83 9.14
C ILE A 374 8.19 5.81 9.13
N GLY A 375 8.30 4.98 10.18
CA GLY A 375 9.26 3.89 10.23
C GLY A 375 9.17 2.95 9.03
N SER A 376 7.96 2.64 8.54
CA SER A 376 7.79 1.81 7.33
C SER A 376 8.31 2.51 6.07
N GLY A 377 8.00 3.80 5.88
CA GLY A 377 8.47 4.57 4.72
C GLY A 377 9.99 4.70 4.68
N LEU A 378 10.60 5.07 5.83
CA LEU A 378 12.05 5.15 5.96
C LEU A 378 12.71 3.77 5.77
N GLY A 379 12.11 2.71 6.33
CA GLY A 379 12.61 1.35 6.18
C GLY A 379 12.54 0.86 4.74
N SER A 380 11.46 1.17 4.02
CA SER A 380 11.31 0.81 2.60
C SER A 380 12.36 1.52 1.73
N ALA A 381 12.57 2.82 1.96
CA ALA A 381 13.55 3.61 1.24
C ALA A 381 14.99 3.13 1.53
N PHE A 382 15.32 2.93 2.81
CA PHE A 382 16.65 2.47 3.23
C PHE A 382 16.91 1.04 2.74
N GLY A 383 15.93 0.13 2.88
CA GLY A 383 16.07 -1.27 2.47
C GLY A 383 16.29 -1.41 0.97
N SER A 384 15.45 -0.75 0.15
CA SER A 384 15.59 -0.81 -1.31
C SER A 384 16.93 -0.23 -1.77
N TRP A 385 17.34 0.93 -1.28
CA TRP A 385 18.61 1.55 -1.63
C TRP A 385 19.81 0.70 -1.17
N SER A 386 19.82 0.24 0.10
CA SER A 386 20.90 -0.62 0.62
C SER A 386 21.01 -1.94 -0.15
N GLY A 387 19.86 -2.50 -0.57
CA GLY A 387 19.85 -3.70 -1.40
C GLY A 387 20.57 -3.48 -2.74
N GLY A 388 20.35 -2.34 -3.40
CA GLY A 388 21.06 -1.96 -4.62
C GLY A 388 22.57 -1.80 -4.38
N LEU A 389 22.93 -1.06 -3.31
CA LEU A 389 24.33 -0.83 -2.96
C LEU A 389 25.09 -2.14 -2.64
N ILE A 390 24.46 -3.05 -1.89
CA ILE A 390 25.05 -4.36 -1.57
C ILE A 390 25.26 -5.17 -2.84
N HIS A 391 24.29 -5.19 -3.75
CA HIS A 391 24.42 -5.88 -5.04
C HIS A 391 25.59 -5.32 -5.87
N ASP A 392 25.72 -4.00 -6.00
CA ASP A 392 26.79 -3.36 -6.76
C ASP A 392 28.17 -3.63 -6.16
N ALA A 393 28.26 -3.66 -4.82
CA ALA A 393 29.52 -3.94 -4.12
C ALA A 393 29.95 -5.41 -4.19
N THR A 394 29.01 -6.35 -4.26
CA THR A 394 29.29 -7.79 -4.20
C THR A 394 29.12 -8.50 -5.53
N HIS A 395 28.50 -7.83 -6.52
CA HIS A 395 28.09 -8.42 -7.80
C HIS A 395 27.29 -9.71 -7.65
N GLY A 396 26.51 -9.81 -6.55
CA GLY A 396 25.70 -10.98 -6.21
C GLY A 396 24.57 -10.66 -5.24
N TYR A 397 23.76 -11.67 -4.96
CA TYR A 397 22.57 -11.52 -4.11
C TYR A 397 22.74 -12.12 -2.71
N ASP A 398 23.78 -12.89 -2.42
CA ASP A 398 23.93 -13.60 -1.15
C ASP A 398 23.96 -12.66 0.04
N LEU A 399 24.80 -11.61 0.01
CA LEU A 399 24.88 -10.65 1.11
C LEU A 399 23.59 -9.83 1.24
N LEU A 400 22.90 -9.56 0.13
CA LEU A 400 21.59 -8.91 0.14
C LEU A 400 20.56 -9.77 0.86
N LEU A 401 20.51 -11.07 0.59
CA LEU A 401 19.57 -12.00 1.23
C LEU A 401 19.88 -12.16 2.73
N VAL A 402 21.17 -12.21 3.11
CA VAL A 402 21.59 -12.18 4.53
C VAL A 402 21.16 -10.89 5.21
N PHE A 403 21.38 -9.74 4.57
CA PHE A 403 20.94 -8.44 5.08
C PHE A 403 19.42 -8.37 5.27
N ALA A 404 18.66 -8.85 4.29
CA ALA A 404 17.21 -8.92 4.38
C ALA A 404 16.74 -9.83 5.52
N LEU A 405 17.36 -11.03 5.66
CA LEU A 405 17.09 -11.97 6.73
C LEU A 405 17.36 -11.35 8.10
N ALA A 406 18.54 -10.76 8.29
CA ALA A 406 18.92 -10.08 9.53
C ALA A 406 17.93 -8.97 9.90
N SER A 407 17.52 -8.17 8.91
CA SER A 407 16.54 -7.09 9.10
C SER A 407 15.17 -7.63 9.53
N VAL A 408 14.69 -8.71 8.90
CA VAL A 408 13.42 -9.36 9.28
C VAL A 408 13.50 -9.89 10.71
N VAL A 409 14.61 -10.51 11.11
CA VAL A 409 14.85 -10.98 12.48
C VAL A 409 14.87 -9.81 13.48
N LEU A 410 15.55 -8.71 13.15
CA LEU A 410 15.54 -7.48 13.98
C LEU A 410 14.14 -6.93 14.16
N GLY A 411 13.30 -6.95 13.11
CA GLY A 411 11.90 -6.54 13.19
C GLY A 411 11.03 -7.41 14.11
N MET A 412 11.41 -8.67 14.32
CA MET A 412 10.72 -9.60 15.22
C MET A 412 11.05 -9.35 16.71
N ILE A 413 12.26 -8.88 17.03
CA ILE A 413 12.77 -8.75 18.40
C ILE A 413 11.82 -7.97 19.33
N PRO A 414 11.22 -6.82 18.94
CA PRO A 414 10.33 -6.08 19.82
C PRO A 414 9.16 -6.91 20.38
N PHE A 415 8.60 -7.83 19.58
CA PHE A 415 7.54 -8.74 20.04
C PHE A 415 8.02 -9.81 21.02
N LEU A 416 9.32 -10.10 21.04
CA LEU A 416 9.93 -11.02 22.00
C LEU A 416 10.26 -10.33 23.32
N VAL A 417 10.70 -9.07 23.26
CA VAL A 417 11.27 -8.36 24.41
C VAL A 417 10.23 -7.50 25.13
N VAL A 418 9.38 -6.76 24.38
CA VAL A 418 8.48 -5.76 24.95
C VAL A 418 7.15 -6.38 25.41
N PRO A 419 6.83 -6.40 26.71
CA PRO A 419 5.61 -7.03 27.24
C PRO A 419 4.32 -6.40 26.66
N ALA A 420 4.30 -5.08 26.49
CA ALA A 420 3.14 -4.34 25.95
C ALA A 420 2.73 -4.74 24.52
N LEU A 421 3.57 -5.47 23.79
CA LEU A 421 3.29 -5.96 22.43
C LEU A 421 2.85 -7.43 22.41
N ARG A 422 2.84 -8.09 23.58
CA ARG A 422 2.52 -9.53 23.69
C ARG A 422 1.03 -9.81 23.86
N GLU A 423 0.26 -8.82 24.36
CA GLU A 423 -1.19 -8.85 24.61
C GLU A 423 -1.96 -8.16 23.48
#